data_4b9a83e167be934675404b220752172d
#
_entry.id   4b9a83e167be934675404b220752172d
#
_cell.length_a   1.000
_cell.length_b   1.000
_cell.length_c   1.000
_cell.angle_alpha   90.00
_cell.angle_beta   90.00
_cell.angle_gamma   90.00
#
_symmetry.space_group_name_H-M   'P 1'
#
loop_
_entity.id
_entity.type
_entity.pdbx_description
1 polymer ?
#
loop_
_entity_poly.entity_id
_entity_poly.type
_entity_poly.pdbx_seq_one_letter_code
_entity_poly.pdbx_strand_id
1 'polypeptide(L)'
;RIVANGQGKKTAGCIWGTHGIGKTDIPEQVAKARGIGFSKITPAEFSEMGDMLGMPTTGCYVIKDGQSKLIEKDLLEAYELKGWVKDITKPSVTMNSAPDWVPNVDLGAEEEGIFLIDDMNRADRTLLNGCMNLLQNGGLSSWKLPAGWTIITTCNPSGGNYQIKEMDDAQLTRLVHVSMKFDANVW
;
A
#
# COMPACT_ATOMS: atom_id res chain seq x y z
N ARG A 1 -6.85 -15.20 8.34
CA ARG A 1 -6.32 -14.25 9.35
C ARG A 1 -4.85 -14.06 9.06
N ILE A 2 -4.46 -12.87 8.56
CA ILE A 2 -3.05 -12.48 8.51
C ILE A 2 -2.62 -12.28 9.97
N VAL A 3 -1.68 -13.08 10.42
CA VAL A 3 -1.24 -13.11 11.81
C VAL A 3 -0.50 -11.80 12.09
N ALA A 4 -1.03 -11.00 13.02
CA ALA A 4 -0.23 -9.94 13.61
C ALA A 4 0.95 -10.59 14.35
N ASN A 5 2.18 -10.19 14.02
CA ASN A 5 3.32 -10.57 14.85
C ASN A 5 3.10 -9.98 16.25
N GLY A 6 3.80 -10.50 17.27
CA GLY A 6 3.62 -10.10 18.68
C GLY A 6 3.84 -8.60 19.00
N GLN A 7 4.07 -7.76 17.97
CA GLN A 7 4.16 -6.30 18.04
C GLN A 7 2.97 -5.59 17.39
N GLY A 8 1.89 -6.31 17.01
CA GLY A 8 0.71 -5.74 16.37
C GLY A 8 0.88 -5.35 14.90
N LYS A 9 2.05 -5.58 14.29
CA LYS A 9 2.26 -5.35 12.86
C LYS A 9 1.67 -6.49 12.05
N LYS A 10 0.83 -6.16 11.07
CA LYS A 10 0.30 -7.12 10.11
C LYS A 10 1.42 -7.55 9.15
N THR A 11 1.67 -8.85 9.03
CA THR A 11 2.59 -9.38 8.02
C THR A 11 1.87 -9.48 6.69
N ALA A 12 2.45 -8.95 5.63
CA ALA A 12 1.85 -8.98 4.30
C ALA A 12 1.85 -10.40 3.71
N GLY A 13 0.77 -10.75 3.01
CA GLY A 13 0.66 -11.98 2.25
C GLY A 13 1.29 -11.85 0.86
N CYS A 14 2.01 -12.87 0.40
CA CYS A 14 2.54 -12.96 -0.96
C CYS A 14 1.93 -14.17 -1.67
N ILE A 15 1.19 -13.93 -2.74
CA ILE A 15 0.56 -14.95 -3.58
C ILE A 15 1.50 -15.27 -4.75
N TRP A 16 2.04 -16.47 -4.76
CA TRP A 16 2.88 -16.99 -5.83
C TRP A 16 2.09 -17.82 -6.83
N GLY A 17 2.36 -17.65 -8.09
CA GLY A 17 1.75 -18.47 -9.12
C GLY A 17 2.05 -17.98 -10.53
N THR A 18 1.81 -18.82 -11.55
CA THR A 18 2.00 -18.46 -12.95
C THR A 18 1.03 -17.34 -13.37
N HIS A 19 1.27 -16.70 -14.51
CA HIS A 19 0.36 -15.70 -15.06
C HIS A 19 -0.99 -16.31 -15.42
N GLY A 20 -2.04 -15.48 -15.44
CA GLY A 20 -3.37 -15.86 -15.94
C GLY A 20 -4.17 -16.81 -15.04
N ILE A 21 -3.73 -17.04 -13.79
CA ILE A 21 -4.46 -17.93 -12.85
C ILE A 21 -5.34 -17.16 -11.84
N GLY A 22 -5.54 -15.86 -12.02
CA GLY A 22 -6.43 -15.06 -11.16
C GLY A 22 -5.79 -14.52 -9.87
N LYS A 23 -4.45 -14.45 -9.78
CA LYS A 23 -3.76 -13.91 -8.57
C LYS A 23 -4.22 -12.50 -8.20
N THR A 24 -4.41 -11.66 -9.20
CA THR A 24 -4.86 -10.26 -9.04
C THR A 24 -6.34 -10.16 -8.73
N ASP A 25 -7.15 -11.02 -9.35
CA ASP A 25 -8.62 -10.96 -9.27
C ASP A 25 -9.15 -11.42 -7.90
N ILE A 26 -8.50 -12.41 -7.28
CA ILE A 26 -8.95 -12.96 -6.00
C ILE A 26 -8.98 -11.90 -4.88
N PRO A 27 -7.93 -11.11 -4.62
CA PRO A 27 -7.99 -10.04 -3.61
C PRO A 27 -9.11 -9.03 -3.87
N GLU A 28 -9.34 -8.66 -5.14
CA GLU A 28 -10.41 -7.74 -5.52
C GLU A 28 -11.79 -8.34 -5.25
N GLN A 29 -12.02 -9.59 -5.68
CA GLN A 29 -13.27 -10.29 -5.42
C GLN A 29 -13.55 -10.44 -3.91
N VAL A 30 -12.52 -10.72 -3.12
CA VAL A 30 -12.63 -10.82 -1.66
C VAL A 30 -13.00 -9.47 -1.05
N ALA A 31 -12.39 -8.38 -1.50
CA ALA A 31 -12.73 -7.03 -1.05
C ALA A 31 -14.20 -6.70 -1.36
N LYS A 32 -14.62 -6.95 -2.60
CA LYS A 32 -16.01 -6.75 -3.04
C LYS A 32 -17.00 -7.59 -2.24
N ALA A 33 -16.71 -8.87 -2.04
CA ALA A 33 -17.59 -9.79 -1.29
C ALA A 33 -17.72 -9.40 0.19
N ARG A 34 -16.71 -8.72 0.75
CA ARG A 34 -16.73 -8.25 2.14
C ARG A 34 -17.23 -6.82 2.29
N GLY A 35 -17.46 -6.10 1.20
CA GLY A 35 -17.85 -4.68 1.24
C GLY A 35 -16.76 -3.78 1.84
N ILE A 36 -15.49 -4.10 1.61
CA ILE A 36 -14.33 -3.32 2.06
C ILE A 36 -13.61 -2.68 0.87
N GLY A 37 -12.79 -1.67 1.12
CA GLY A 37 -12.05 -0.95 0.09
C GLY A 37 -11.04 -1.82 -0.65
N PHE A 38 -10.75 -1.45 -1.89
CA PHE A 38 -9.71 -2.08 -2.71
C PHE A 38 -8.91 -1.01 -3.45
N SER A 39 -7.59 -1.10 -3.36
CA SER A 39 -6.66 -0.31 -4.16
C SER A 39 -5.53 -1.19 -4.66
N LYS A 40 -5.02 -0.89 -5.85
CA LYS A 40 -3.99 -1.68 -6.51
C LYS A 40 -2.92 -0.80 -7.12
N ILE A 41 -1.66 -1.24 -7.00
CA ILE A 41 -0.54 -0.73 -7.80
C ILE A 41 0.18 -1.88 -8.49
N THR A 42 0.74 -1.59 -9.65
CA THR A 42 1.65 -2.49 -10.40
C THR A 42 3.00 -1.78 -10.51
N PRO A 43 3.95 -2.03 -9.58
CA PRO A 43 5.19 -1.25 -9.53
C PRO A 43 6.04 -1.34 -10.79
N ALA A 44 5.88 -2.39 -11.61
CA ALA A 44 6.54 -2.52 -12.89
C ALA A 44 6.08 -1.49 -13.95
N GLU A 45 4.97 -0.81 -13.73
CA GLU A 45 4.45 0.26 -14.60
C GLU A 45 4.98 1.64 -14.20
N PHE A 46 5.60 1.76 -13.03
CA PHE A 46 6.19 3.02 -12.57
C PHE A 46 7.54 3.27 -13.25
N SER A 47 7.80 4.54 -13.57
CA SER A 47 9.04 4.96 -14.21
C SER A 47 10.16 5.19 -13.21
N GLU A 48 9.81 5.68 -12.02
CA GLU A 48 10.77 6.04 -10.99
C GLU A 48 10.16 5.95 -9.58
N MET A 49 11.02 6.09 -8.56
CA MET A 49 10.60 6.06 -7.17
C MET A 49 9.64 7.21 -6.79
N GLY A 50 9.71 8.33 -7.52
CA GLY A 50 8.80 9.47 -7.36
C GLY A 50 7.34 9.08 -7.53
N ASP A 51 7.04 8.15 -8.44
CA ASP A 51 5.68 7.66 -8.69
C ASP A 51 5.08 6.96 -7.44
N MET A 52 5.93 6.36 -6.61
CA MET A 52 5.51 5.75 -5.35
C MET A 52 5.52 6.74 -4.17
N LEU A 53 6.47 7.66 -4.14
CA LEU A 53 6.60 8.60 -3.03
C LEU A 53 5.55 9.70 -3.08
N GLY A 54 5.09 10.05 -4.28
CA GLY A 54 4.29 11.23 -4.56
C GLY A 54 5.13 12.50 -4.71
N MET A 55 4.50 13.58 -5.09
CA MET A 55 5.16 14.85 -5.41
C MET A 55 5.44 15.68 -4.14
N PRO A 56 6.61 16.35 -4.08
CA PRO A 56 6.89 17.28 -2.98
C PRO A 56 5.86 18.41 -2.94
N THR A 57 5.28 18.63 -1.76
CA THR A 57 4.29 19.69 -1.51
C THR A 57 4.53 20.34 -0.16
N THR A 58 3.80 21.43 0.11
CA THR A 58 3.82 22.09 1.42
C THR A 58 2.80 21.43 2.33
N GLY A 59 3.24 20.95 3.50
CA GLY A 59 2.39 20.44 4.55
C GLY A 59 2.17 21.44 5.68
N CYS A 60 1.05 21.30 6.36
CA CYS A 60 0.76 21.98 7.61
C CYS A 60 0.18 21.02 8.65
N TYR A 61 0.33 21.36 9.91
CA TYR A 61 -0.25 20.58 10.99
C TYR A 61 -1.66 21.07 11.32
N VAL A 62 -2.55 20.11 11.56
CA VAL A 62 -3.90 20.38 12.07
C VAL A 62 -4.12 19.62 13.38
N ILE A 63 -5.00 20.16 14.22
CA ILE A 63 -5.30 19.62 15.55
C ILE A 63 -6.81 19.42 15.68
N LYS A 64 -7.24 18.29 16.26
CA LYS A 64 -8.61 18.02 16.68
C LYS A 64 -8.58 17.06 17.86
N ASP A 65 -9.34 17.36 18.92
CA ASP A 65 -9.48 16.52 20.13
C ASP A 65 -8.13 16.08 20.73
N GLY A 66 -7.13 16.99 20.71
CA GLY A 66 -5.78 16.71 21.21
C GLY A 66 -4.90 15.87 20.27
N GLN A 67 -5.42 15.42 19.14
CA GLN A 67 -4.66 14.71 18.11
C GLN A 67 -4.07 15.71 17.11
N SER A 68 -2.79 15.55 16.77
CA SER A 68 -2.11 16.35 15.75
C SER A 68 -1.84 15.52 14.51
N LYS A 69 -2.14 16.07 13.35
CA LYS A 69 -1.95 15.42 12.05
C LYS A 69 -1.25 16.36 11.08
N LEU A 70 -0.32 15.82 10.29
CA LEU A 70 0.28 16.52 9.16
C LEU A 70 -0.58 16.26 7.93
N ILE A 71 -0.99 17.32 7.24
CA ILE A 71 -1.78 17.28 6.01
C ILE A 71 -1.15 18.17 4.95
N GLU A 72 -1.51 17.96 3.69
CA GLU A 72 -1.21 18.90 2.61
C GLU A 72 -1.94 20.21 2.85
N LYS A 73 -1.25 21.31 2.60
CA LYS A 73 -1.80 22.65 2.85
C LYS A 73 -3.07 22.90 2.03
N ASP A 74 -3.13 22.37 0.83
CA ASP A 74 -4.28 22.53 -0.09
C ASP A 74 -5.54 21.79 0.39
N LEU A 75 -5.38 20.81 1.30
CA LEU A 75 -6.49 20.11 1.94
C LEU A 75 -7.00 20.79 3.21
N LEU A 76 -6.42 21.92 3.62
CA LEU A 76 -6.75 22.59 4.89
C LEU A 76 -8.25 22.88 5.00
N GLU A 77 -8.87 23.46 3.98
CA GLU A 77 -10.31 23.78 3.99
C GLU A 77 -11.18 22.52 4.19
N ALA A 78 -10.82 21.42 3.53
CA ALA A 78 -11.56 20.14 3.68
C ALA A 78 -11.45 19.58 5.11
N TYR A 79 -10.32 19.78 5.77
CA TYR A 79 -10.13 19.38 7.16
C TYR A 79 -10.82 20.33 8.13
N GLU A 80 -10.84 21.64 7.88
CA GLU A 80 -11.56 22.63 8.68
C GLU A 80 -13.06 22.36 8.67
N LEU A 81 -13.65 21.99 7.53
CA LEU A 81 -15.06 21.57 7.43
C LEU A 81 -15.38 20.33 8.30
N LYS A 82 -14.38 19.52 8.64
CA LYS A 82 -14.49 18.36 9.53
C LYS A 82 -14.15 18.66 10.99
N GLY A 83 -13.96 19.94 11.32
CA GLY A 83 -13.70 20.41 12.68
C GLY A 83 -12.23 20.31 13.11
N TRP A 84 -11.30 20.14 12.18
CA TRP A 84 -9.87 20.30 12.45
C TRP A 84 -9.49 21.76 12.43
N VAL A 85 -8.50 22.15 13.22
CA VAL A 85 -7.99 23.51 13.27
C VAL A 85 -6.50 23.50 12.94
N LYS A 86 -6.05 24.47 12.15
CA LYS A 86 -4.63 24.61 11.84
C LYS A 86 -3.82 24.87 13.12
N ASP A 87 -2.78 24.08 13.32
CA ASP A 87 -1.82 24.29 14.42
C ASP A 87 -0.82 25.38 14.04
N ILE A 88 -1.09 26.60 14.48
CA ILE A 88 -0.23 27.78 14.21
C ILE A 88 1.09 27.76 14.99
N THR A 89 1.24 26.87 15.98
CA THR A 89 2.46 26.74 16.77
C THR A 89 3.55 25.96 16.02
N LYS A 90 3.17 25.21 14.97
CA LYS A 90 4.08 24.42 14.16
C LYS A 90 4.33 25.08 12.81
N PRO A 91 5.58 25.09 12.33
CA PRO A 91 5.91 25.59 10.99
C PRO A 91 5.31 24.70 9.90
N SER A 92 5.12 25.27 8.72
CA SER A 92 4.89 24.49 7.51
C SER A 92 6.15 23.68 7.18
N VAL A 93 5.96 22.49 6.63
CA VAL A 93 7.04 21.57 6.30
C VAL A 93 6.90 21.08 4.85
N THR A 94 8.01 20.67 4.26
CA THR A 94 7.95 19.93 2.99
C THR A 94 7.52 18.50 3.28
N MET A 95 6.54 18.01 2.52
CA MET A 95 6.05 16.63 2.57
C MET A 95 5.83 16.12 1.15
N ASN A 96 5.60 14.83 0.99
CA ASN A 96 5.14 14.29 -0.27
C ASN A 96 3.60 14.17 -0.24
N SER A 97 2.97 14.67 -1.29
CA SER A 97 1.55 14.41 -1.56
C SER A 97 1.34 12.93 -1.74
N ALA A 98 0.33 12.36 -1.11
CA ALA A 98 0.00 10.97 -1.34
C ALA A 98 -0.50 10.77 -2.79
N PRO A 99 0.01 9.78 -3.53
CA PRO A 99 -0.57 9.42 -4.83
C PRO A 99 -2.07 9.08 -4.71
N ASP A 100 -2.80 9.21 -5.79
CA ASP A 100 -4.26 9.01 -5.86
C ASP A 100 -4.72 7.58 -5.51
N TRP A 101 -3.84 6.60 -5.72
CA TRP A 101 -4.09 5.21 -5.33
C TRP A 101 -3.91 4.93 -3.82
N VAL A 102 -3.42 5.90 -3.04
CA VAL A 102 -3.32 5.77 -1.57
C VAL A 102 -4.69 6.07 -0.94
N PRO A 103 -5.33 5.10 -0.29
CA PRO A 103 -6.63 5.34 0.34
C PRO A 103 -6.51 6.35 1.47
N ASN A 104 -7.45 7.29 1.49
CA ASN A 104 -7.55 8.31 2.52
C ASN A 104 -8.97 8.32 3.12
N VAL A 105 -9.09 7.78 4.33
CA VAL A 105 -10.37 7.69 5.06
C VAL A 105 -10.96 9.07 5.36
N ASP A 106 -10.12 10.06 5.63
CA ASP A 106 -10.61 11.42 5.87
C ASP A 106 -11.25 12.05 4.62
N LEU A 107 -10.90 11.55 3.44
CA LEU A 107 -11.46 12.03 2.16
C LEU A 107 -12.51 11.08 1.57
N GLY A 108 -12.91 10.02 2.30
CA GLY A 108 -14.04 9.18 1.93
C GLY A 108 -13.68 7.76 1.50
N ALA A 109 -12.42 7.33 1.63
CA ALA A 109 -12.09 5.93 1.47
C ALA A 109 -12.63 5.10 2.64
N GLU A 110 -12.85 3.81 2.41
CA GLU A 110 -13.29 2.87 3.44
C GLU A 110 -12.25 2.72 4.56
N GLU A 111 -12.72 2.52 5.81
CA GLU A 111 -11.84 2.32 6.97
C GLU A 111 -11.03 1.02 6.88
N GLU A 112 -11.60 -0.01 6.27
CA GLU A 112 -10.97 -1.31 6.04
C GLU A 112 -10.81 -1.57 4.55
N GLY A 113 -9.72 -2.23 4.16
CA GLY A 113 -9.49 -2.54 2.76
C GLY A 113 -8.32 -3.48 2.49
N ILE A 114 -8.18 -3.82 1.22
CA ILE A 114 -7.04 -4.56 0.68
C ILE A 114 -6.24 -3.62 -0.24
N PHE A 115 -4.96 -3.49 0.05
CA PHE A 115 -3.99 -2.83 -0.81
C PHE A 115 -3.16 -3.90 -1.53
N LEU A 116 -3.33 -4.01 -2.84
CA LEU A 116 -2.65 -5.00 -3.66
C LEU A 116 -1.42 -4.40 -4.34
N ILE A 117 -0.25 -5.00 -4.11
CA ILE A 117 0.97 -4.75 -4.88
C ILE A 117 1.08 -5.89 -5.90
N ASP A 118 0.69 -5.63 -7.13
CA ASP A 118 0.60 -6.64 -8.18
C ASP A 118 1.93 -6.83 -8.91
N ASP A 119 2.28 -8.08 -9.20
CA ASP A 119 3.51 -8.47 -9.91
C ASP A 119 4.79 -7.80 -9.32
N MET A 120 4.88 -7.72 -7.98
CA MET A 120 5.91 -6.96 -7.27
C MET A 120 7.34 -7.28 -7.73
N ASN A 121 7.63 -8.54 -8.01
CA ASN A 121 8.97 -8.98 -8.42
C ASN A 121 9.29 -8.73 -9.90
N ARG A 122 8.42 -8.04 -10.63
CA ARG A 122 8.70 -7.52 -11.99
C ARG A 122 9.24 -6.09 -11.97
N ALA A 123 9.10 -5.39 -10.87
CA ALA A 123 9.63 -4.06 -10.68
C ALA A 123 11.16 -4.02 -10.77
N ASP A 124 11.72 -2.86 -11.07
CA ASP A 124 13.16 -2.67 -10.94
C ASP A 124 13.60 -2.74 -9.47
N ARG A 125 14.91 -2.78 -9.22
CA ARG A 125 15.44 -2.96 -7.87
C ARG A 125 15.10 -1.79 -6.94
N THR A 126 15.04 -0.58 -7.46
CA THR A 126 14.71 0.62 -6.67
C THR A 126 13.26 0.60 -6.23
N LEU A 127 12.36 0.31 -7.16
CA LEU A 127 10.92 0.17 -6.90
C LEU A 127 10.63 -1.04 -5.99
N LEU A 128 11.32 -2.16 -6.20
CA LEU A 128 11.20 -3.34 -5.32
C LEU A 128 11.58 -2.99 -3.87
N ASN A 129 12.67 -2.24 -3.66
CA ASN A 129 13.05 -1.77 -2.33
C ASN A 129 11.98 -0.81 -1.75
N GLY A 130 11.38 0.04 -2.58
CA GLY A 130 10.24 0.88 -2.19
C GLY A 130 9.05 0.05 -1.72
N CYS A 131 8.70 -1.00 -2.46
CA CYS A 131 7.65 -1.95 -2.07
C CYS A 131 7.98 -2.61 -0.72
N MET A 132 9.23 -3.04 -0.50
CA MET A 132 9.64 -3.63 0.77
C MET A 132 9.52 -2.65 1.94
N ASN A 133 9.85 -1.37 1.73
CA ASN A 133 9.64 -0.32 2.74
C ASN A 133 8.15 -0.12 3.04
N LEU A 134 7.29 -0.12 2.01
CA LEU A 134 5.85 -0.02 2.15
C LEU A 134 5.28 -1.20 2.95
N LEU A 135 5.72 -2.42 2.64
CA LEU A 135 5.33 -3.65 3.35
C LEU A 135 5.71 -3.60 4.83
N GLN A 136 6.87 -3.03 5.16
CA GLN A 136 7.37 -2.96 6.54
C GLN A 136 6.71 -1.86 7.37
N ASN A 137 6.50 -0.70 6.76
CA ASN A 137 6.11 0.52 7.47
C ASN A 137 4.63 0.87 7.29
N GLY A 138 3.94 0.22 6.35
CA GLY A 138 2.56 0.55 5.97
C GLY A 138 2.44 1.92 5.30
N GLY A 139 3.53 2.46 4.78
CA GLY A 139 3.56 3.77 4.12
C GLY A 139 4.94 4.12 3.60
N LEU A 140 5.03 5.19 2.84
CA LEU A 140 6.27 5.74 2.29
C LEU A 140 6.33 7.24 2.54
N SER A 141 7.53 7.76 2.83
CA SER A 141 7.74 9.19 3.07
C SER A 141 6.72 9.77 4.07
N SER A 142 5.85 10.65 3.61
CA SER A 142 4.91 11.42 4.44
C SER A 142 3.54 10.76 4.59
N TRP A 143 3.21 9.74 3.79
CA TRP A 143 1.91 9.10 3.80
C TRP A 143 1.94 7.68 4.34
N LYS A 144 0.81 7.24 4.84
CA LYS A 144 0.60 5.87 5.35
C LYS A 144 -0.75 5.35 4.94
N LEU A 145 -0.84 4.04 4.73
CA LEU A 145 -2.12 3.35 4.58
C LEU A 145 -2.92 3.41 5.89
N PRO A 146 -4.24 3.51 5.83
CA PRO A 146 -5.08 3.44 7.02
C PRO A 146 -4.89 2.13 7.79
N ALA A 147 -5.03 2.17 9.11
CA ALA A 147 -4.75 1.01 9.99
C ALA A 147 -5.60 -0.24 9.67
N GLY A 148 -6.81 -0.05 9.13
CA GLY A 148 -7.71 -1.12 8.70
C GLY A 148 -7.27 -1.82 7.40
N TRP A 149 -6.36 -1.23 6.63
CA TRP A 149 -5.95 -1.77 5.34
C TRP A 149 -4.89 -2.86 5.51
N THR A 150 -5.02 -3.89 4.68
CA THR A 150 -4.11 -5.05 4.67
C THR A 150 -3.38 -5.10 3.33
N ILE A 151 -2.05 -5.21 3.37
CA ILE A 151 -1.24 -5.32 2.15
C ILE A 151 -1.17 -6.78 1.73
N ILE A 152 -1.47 -7.02 0.45
CA ILE A 152 -1.24 -8.31 -0.23
C ILE A 152 -0.34 -8.00 -1.43
N THR A 153 0.56 -8.91 -1.76
CA THR A 153 1.37 -8.82 -2.97
C THR A 153 1.25 -10.08 -3.82
N THR A 154 1.40 -9.95 -5.12
CA THR A 154 1.53 -11.07 -6.03
C THR A 154 2.93 -11.14 -6.60
N CYS A 155 3.42 -12.35 -6.83
CA CYS A 155 4.72 -12.61 -7.42
C CYS A 155 4.66 -13.76 -8.42
N ASN A 156 5.53 -13.72 -9.41
CA ASN A 156 5.71 -14.79 -10.36
C ASN A 156 6.89 -15.68 -9.95
N PRO A 157 6.80 -17.02 -10.11
CA PRO A 157 7.88 -17.94 -9.73
C PRO A 157 9.09 -17.80 -10.67
N SER A 158 10.28 -18.10 -10.16
CA SER A 158 11.50 -18.20 -10.96
C SER A 158 11.41 -19.40 -11.93
N GLY A 159 12.04 -19.29 -13.12
CA GLY A 159 12.14 -20.41 -14.08
C GLY A 159 11.13 -20.39 -15.22
N GLY A 160 10.27 -19.37 -15.33
CA GLY A 160 9.45 -19.10 -16.53
C GLY A 160 10.10 -18.09 -17.47
N ASN A 161 9.47 -17.83 -18.63
CA ASN A 161 9.90 -16.79 -19.59
C ASN A 161 9.56 -15.36 -19.06
N TYR A 162 9.80 -15.09 -17.76
CA TYR A 162 9.48 -13.82 -17.13
C TYR A 162 10.75 -13.03 -16.86
N GLN A 163 10.70 -11.74 -17.14
CA GLN A 163 11.70 -10.81 -16.61
C GLN A 163 11.32 -10.49 -15.17
N ILE A 164 11.79 -11.27 -14.22
CA ILE A 164 11.59 -11.04 -12.79
C ILE A 164 12.92 -10.72 -12.12
N LYS A 165 12.84 -9.99 -11.03
CA LYS A 165 13.97 -9.81 -10.10
C LYS A 165 13.84 -10.83 -8.98
N GLU A 166 14.92 -11.55 -8.72
CA GLU A 166 14.97 -12.44 -7.56
C GLU A 166 14.97 -11.60 -6.28
N MET A 167 14.11 -11.97 -5.36
CA MET A 167 14.07 -11.42 -4.02
C MET A 167 15.07 -12.17 -3.16
N ASP A 168 15.81 -11.44 -2.35
CA ASP A 168 16.73 -12.03 -1.39
C ASP A 168 15.99 -12.65 -0.18
N ASP A 169 16.71 -13.47 0.60
CA ASP A 169 16.14 -14.16 1.77
C ASP A 169 15.58 -13.18 2.80
N ALA A 170 16.18 -12.00 2.96
CA ALA A 170 15.71 -10.99 3.89
C ALA A 170 14.37 -10.37 3.44
N GLN A 171 14.15 -10.28 2.13
CA GLN A 171 12.87 -9.83 1.56
C GLN A 171 11.81 -10.94 1.71
N LEU A 172 12.18 -12.19 1.40
CA LEU A 172 11.25 -13.32 1.48
C LEU A 172 10.77 -13.58 2.93
N THR A 173 11.65 -13.52 3.91
CA THR A 173 11.28 -13.79 5.32
C THR A 173 10.29 -12.80 5.94
N ARG A 174 10.03 -11.67 5.27
CA ARG A 174 9.06 -10.64 5.72
C ARG A 174 7.63 -10.87 5.24
N LEU A 175 7.41 -11.91 4.46
CA LEU A 175 6.15 -12.20 3.80
C LEU A 175 5.59 -13.55 4.25
N VAL A 176 4.27 -13.67 4.26
CA VAL A 176 3.59 -14.96 4.37
C VAL A 176 3.33 -15.48 2.97
N HIS A 177 3.99 -16.57 2.59
CA HIS A 177 3.92 -17.11 1.25
C HIS A 177 2.75 -18.06 1.07
N VAL A 178 1.98 -17.85 0.00
CA VAL A 178 0.89 -18.72 -0.44
C VAL A 178 1.13 -19.08 -1.90
N SER A 179 1.20 -20.37 -2.23
CA SER A 179 1.31 -20.82 -3.60
C SER A 179 -0.08 -21.10 -4.18
N MET A 180 -0.38 -20.43 -5.28
CA MET A 180 -1.61 -20.62 -6.04
C MET A 180 -1.32 -21.47 -7.29
N LYS A 181 -2.14 -22.51 -7.51
CA LYS A 181 -2.07 -23.37 -8.68
C LYS A 181 -3.40 -23.35 -9.41
N PHE A 182 -3.36 -23.42 -10.71
CA PHE A 182 -4.55 -23.60 -11.53
C PHE A 182 -5.13 -24.99 -11.30
N ASP A 183 -6.44 -25.08 -11.02
CA ASP A 183 -7.19 -26.34 -10.97
C ASP A 183 -8.45 -26.20 -11.84
N ALA A 184 -8.47 -26.93 -12.95
CA ALA A 184 -9.57 -26.88 -13.91
C ALA A 184 -10.92 -27.36 -13.34
N ASN A 185 -10.93 -28.08 -12.21
CA ASN A 185 -12.17 -28.54 -11.57
C ASN A 185 -12.79 -27.49 -10.63
N VAL A 186 -12.06 -26.40 -10.34
CA VAL A 186 -12.51 -25.33 -9.45
C VAL A 186 -12.94 -24.08 -10.22
N TRP A 187 -12.64 -24.03 -11.52
CA TRP A 187 -12.98 -22.92 -12.45
C TRP A 187 -14.35 -23.10 -13.08
#